data_f70322055f0f744e1735a5473f25d73f
#
_entry.id   f70322055f0f744e1735a5473f25d73f
#
_cell.length_a   1.000
_cell.length_b   1.000
_cell.length_c   1.000
_cell.angle_alpha   90.00
_cell.angle_beta   90.00
_cell.angle_gamma   90.00
#
_symmetry.space_group_name_H-M   'P 1'
#
loop_
_entity.id
_entity.type
_entity.pdbx_description
1 polymer ?
#
loop_
_entity_poly.entity_id
_entity_poly.type
_entity_poly.pdbx_seq_one_letter_code
_entity_poly.pdbx_strand_id
1 'polypeptide(L)'
;AARLLVAVLAVLAMLDIERLIQMLARLPGLGPRSARRAALHLLKRKETALDPLVRALTEAALNVRACSTCGNLDTTDPCAICADPKRDRSMLCIVEDVADLWAMERTGAFRGRYHVLGGVLSALDGVGPDDLRIPKLVERVRAETITEVILATNSTVEGHTTAHYIGERLAGSGAKTSGLAQGVPVGGELDYLDDGTLSAALKSRRPL
;
A
#
# COMPACT_ATOMS: atom_id res chain seq x y z
N ALA A 1 -36.63 -29.31 27.75
CA ALA A 1 -36.39 -28.82 26.37
C ALA A 1 -36.06 -27.31 26.36
N ALA A 2 -36.83 -26.42 26.94
CA ALA A 2 -36.60 -24.96 26.90
C ALA A 2 -35.26 -24.53 27.54
N ARG A 3 -34.88 -25.08 28.70
CA ARG A 3 -33.61 -24.76 29.39
C ARG A 3 -32.37 -25.21 28.60
N LEU A 4 -32.45 -26.32 27.87
CA LEU A 4 -31.36 -26.81 27.01
C LEU A 4 -31.20 -25.89 25.79
N LEU A 5 -32.28 -25.43 25.18
CA LEU A 5 -32.27 -24.52 24.06
C LEU A 5 -31.66 -23.18 24.43
N VAL A 6 -32.01 -22.62 25.60
CA VAL A 6 -31.44 -21.36 26.11
C VAL A 6 -29.95 -21.49 26.36
N ALA A 7 -29.49 -22.63 26.95
CA ALA A 7 -28.07 -22.88 27.17
C ALA A 7 -27.27 -23.00 25.85
N VAL A 8 -27.82 -23.67 24.84
CA VAL A 8 -27.21 -23.81 23.50
C VAL A 8 -27.12 -22.43 22.81
N LEU A 9 -28.17 -21.64 22.87
CA LEU A 9 -28.18 -20.28 22.29
C LEU A 9 -27.18 -19.35 22.98
N ALA A 10 -27.03 -19.46 24.32
CA ALA A 10 -26.04 -18.69 25.06
C ALA A 10 -24.60 -19.05 24.69
N VAL A 11 -24.31 -20.35 24.48
CA VAL A 11 -22.99 -20.82 24.04
C VAL A 11 -22.72 -20.34 22.60
N LEU A 12 -23.68 -20.42 21.69
CA LEU A 12 -23.54 -19.93 20.31
C LEU A 12 -23.30 -18.42 20.27
N ALA A 13 -24.06 -17.64 21.05
CA ALA A 13 -23.85 -16.20 21.14
C ALA A 13 -22.46 -15.83 21.70
N MET A 14 -21.94 -16.61 22.65
CA MET A 14 -20.60 -16.39 23.18
C MET A 14 -19.52 -16.72 22.15
N LEU A 15 -19.73 -17.75 21.31
CA LEU A 15 -18.85 -18.07 20.18
C LEU A 15 -18.83 -16.96 19.12
N ASP A 16 -19.98 -16.35 18.82
CA ASP A 16 -20.07 -15.25 17.84
C ASP A 16 -19.33 -14.00 18.33
N ILE A 17 -19.46 -13.64 19.60
CA ILE A 17 -18.73 -12.50 20.21
C ILE A 17 -17.22 -12.77 20.18
N GLU A 18 -16.79 -13.95 20.58
CA GLU A 18 -15.38 -14.31 20.63
C GLU A 18 -14.79 -14.34 19.21
N ARG A 19 -15.52 -14.86 18.22
CA ARG A 19 -15.13 -14.85 16.80
C ARG A 19 -14.96 -13.42 16.28
N LEU A 20 -15.86 -12.50 16.60
CA LEU A 20 -15.72 -11.09 16.23
C LEU A 20 -14.46 -10.48 16.85
N ILE A 21 -14.19 -10.74 18.14
CA ILE A 21 -12.99 -10.26 18.82
C ILE A 21 -11.73 -10.80 18.14
N GLN A 22 -11.70 -12.10 17.82
CA GLN A 22 -10.56 -12.72 17.12
C GLN A 22 -10.33 -12.14 15.74
N MET A 23 -11.39 -11.88 14.97
CA MET A 23 -11.27 -11.27 13.65
C MET A 23 -10.74 -9.84 13.73
N LEU A 24 -11.23 -9.04 14.66
CA LEU A 24 -10.74 -7.69 14.90
C LEU A 24 -9.28 -7.69 15.39
N ALA A 25 -8.88 -8.66 16.21
CA ALA A 25 -7.51 -8.79 16.71
C ALA A 25 -6.48 -9.15 15.63
N ARG A 26 -6.91 -9.60 14.45
CA ARG A 26 -6.05 -9.84 13.29
C ARG A 26 -5.73 -8.58 12.50
N LEU A 27 -6.47 -7.49 12.75
CA LEU A 27 -6.21 -6.22 12.06
C LEU A 27 -4.93 -5.57 12.62
N PRO A 28 -4.07 -5.02 11.75
CA PRO A 28 -2.86 -4.32 12.17
C PRO A 28 -3.19 -3.21 13.18
N GLY A 29 -2.42 -3.11 14.25
CA GLY A 29 -2.62 -2.11 15.30
C GLY A 29 -3.74 -2.42 16.32
N LEU A 30 -4.54 -3.48 16.11
CA LEU A 30 -5.57 -3.92 17.03
C LEU A 30 -5.10 -5.13 17.85
N GLY A 31 -4.47 -4.87 19.00
CA GLY A 31 -4.15 -5.94 19.94
C GLY A 31 -5.42 -6.50 20.63
N PRO A 32 -5.31 -7.66 21.36
CA PRO A 32 -6.48 -8.35 21.95
C PRO A 32 -7.37 -7.48 22.84
N ARG A 33 -6.76 -6.57 23.62
CA ARG A 33 -7.51 -5.63 24.49
C ARG A 33 -8.32 -4.61 23.67
N SER A 34 -7.69 -4.03 22.62
CA SER A 34 -8.34 -3.06 21.75
C SER A 34 -9.43 -3.72 20.90
N ALA A 35 -9.21 -4.92 20.39
CA ALA A 35 -10.19 -5.70 19.65
C ALA A 35 -11.44 -5.99 20.50
N ARG A 36 -11.26 -6.41 21.77
CA ARG A 36 -12.37 -6.62 22.71
C ARG A 36 -13.16 -5.33 22.96
N ARG A 37 -12.47 -4.20 23.16
CA ARG A 37 -13.12 -2.90 23.34
C ARG A 37 -13.90 -2.47 22.09
N ALA A 38 -13.33 -2.66 20.90
CA ALA A 38 -13.98 -2.37 19.62
C ALA A 38 -15.23 -3.24 19.43
N ALA A 39 -15.13 -4.56 19.65
CA ALA A 39 -16.28 -5.47 19.55
C ALA A 39 -17.42 -5.05 20.48
N LEU A 40 -17.13 -4.78 21.75
CA LEU A 40 -18.15 -4.33 22.71
C LEU A 40 -18.74 -2.97 22.33
N HIS A 41 -17.95 -2.04 21.80
CA HIS A 41 -18.44 -0.75 21.30
C HIS A 41 -19.45 -0.95 20.16
N LEU A 42 -19.10 -1.77 19.18
CA LEU A 42 -19.95 -2.08 18.02
C LEU A 42 -21.26 -2.76 18.47
N LEU A 43 -21.18 -3.79 19.30
CA LEU A 43 -22.34 -4.55 19.75
C LEU A 43 -23.31 -3.72 20.61
N LYS A 44 -22.79 -2.78 21.42
CA LYS A 44 -23.62 -1.85 22.22
C LYS A 44 -24.27 -0.75 21.37
N ARG A 45 -23.77 -0.49 20.16
CA ARG A 45 -24.24 0.57 19.25
C ARG A 45 -24.55 -0.02 17.87
N LYS A 46 -25.43 -1.01 17.86
CA LYS A 46 -25.71 -1.80 16.68
C LYS A 46 -26.11 -0.91 15.50
N GLU A 47 -27.14 -0.10 15.66
CA GLU A 47 -27.70 0.73 14.59
C GLU A 47 -26.76 1.85 14.13
N THR A 48 -26.00 2.45 15.06
CA THR A 48 -25.19 3.64 14.79
C THR A 48 -23.71 3.33 14.47
N ALA A 49 -23.23 2.13 14.79
CA ALA A 49 -21.83 1.76 14.55
C ALA A 49 -21.69 0.42 13.82
N LEU A 50 -22.34 -0.66 14.32
CA LEU A 50 -22.15 -1.99 13.73
C LEU A 50 -22.75 -2.10 12.34
N ASP A 51 -24.04 -1.78 12.19
CA ASP A 51 -24.75 -1.95 10.92
C ASP A 51 -24.18 -1.07 9.79
N PRO A 52 -23.81 0.21 10.02
CA PRO A 52 -23.09 1.02 9.03
C PRO A 52 -21.73 0.44 8.65
N LEU A 53 -20.96 -0.06 9.62
CA LEU A 53 -19.66 -0.68 9.37
C LEU A 53 -19.80 -1.95 8.52
N VAL A 54 -20.76 -2.81 8.85
CA VAL A 54 -21.04 -4.04 8.08
C VAL A 54 -21.39 -3.70 6.63
N ARG A 55 -22.25 -2.71 6.41
CA ARG A 55 -22.59 -2.24 5.05
C ARG A 55 -21.36 -1.75 4.31
N ALA A 56 -20.56 -0.86 4.91
CA ALA A 56 -19.37 -0.31 4.29
C ALA A 56 -18.34 -1.40 3.93
N LEU A 57 -18.11 -2.38 4.82
CA LEU A 57 -17.22 -3.51 4.55
C LEU A 57 -17.75 -4.38 3.40
N THR A 58 -19.05 -4.64 3.37
CA THR A 58 -19.69 -5.43 2.31
C THR A 58 -19.57 -4.71 0.96
N GLU A 59 -19.88 -3.42 0.92
CA GLU A 59 -19.77 -2.60 -0.30
C GLU A 59 -18.33 -2.53 -0.79
N ALA A 60 -17.37 -2.33 0.10
CA ALA A 60 -15.95 -2.33 -0.26
C ALA A 60 -15.52 -3.69 -0.83
N ALA A 61 -15.91 -4.79 -0.18
CA ALA A 61 -15.57 -6.14 -0.63
C ALA A 61 -16.15 -6.49 -2.02
N LEU A 62 -17.33 -5.95 -2.33
CA LEU A 62 -17.99 -6.20 -3.63
C LEU A 62 -17.46 -5.30 -4.76
N ASN A 63 -17.14 -4.04 -4.45
CA ASN A 63 -16.89 -3.02 -5.47
C ASN A 63 -15.41 -2.69 -5.67
N VAL A 64 -14.58 -2.79 -4.63
CA VAL A 64 -13.17 -2.43 -4.72
C VAL A 64 -12.35 -3.57 -5.32
N ARG A 65 -11.54 -3.25 -6.32
CA ARG A 65 -10.63 -4.19 -7.00
C ARG A 65 -9.32 -3.53 -7.34
N ALA A 66 -8.30 -4.34 -7.56
CA ALA A 66 -7.03 -3.85 -8.07
C ALA A 66 -7.17 -3.42 -9.54
N CYS A 67 -6.73 -2.21 -9.84
CA CYS A 67 -6.70 -1.69 -11.20
C CYS A 67 -5.86 -2.60 -12.10
N SER A 68 -6.43 -3.02 -13.24
CA SER A 68 -5.76 -3.88 -14.21
C SER A 68 -4.48 -3.24 -14.77
N THR A 69 -4.41 -1.92 -14.85
CA THR A 69 -3.26 -1.19 -15.41
C THR A 69 -2.16 -0.97 -14.36
N CYS A 70 -2.49 -0.39 -13.20
CA CYS A 70 -1.46 0.08 -12.25
C CYS A 70 -1.41 -0.67 -10.92
N GLY A 71 -2.43 -1.46 -10.56
CA GLY A 71 -2.49 -2.16 -9.28
C GLY A 71 -3.07 -1.35 -8.13
N ASN A 72 -3.44 -0.08 -8.32
CA ASN A 72 -4.17 0.69 -7.30
C ASN A 72 -5.52 0.04 -6.98
N LEU A 73 -6.03 0.25 -5.78
CA LEU A 73 -7.37 -0.16 -5.39
C LEU A 73 -8.39 0.92 -5.76
N ASP A 74 -9.44 0.54 -6.51
CA ASP A 74 -10.49 1.46 -6.93
C ASP A 74 -11.79 0.68 -7.18
N THR A 75 -12.90 1.39 -7.30
CA THR A 75 -14.20 0.85 -7.72
C THR A 75 -14.36 0.77 -9.24
N THR A 76 -13.50 1.45 -10.00
CA THR A 76 -13.47 1.45 -11.46
C THR A 76 -12.18 0.81 -11.99
N ASP A 77 -12.25 0.24 -13.21
CA ASP A 77 -11.09 -0.32 -13.91
C ASP A 77 -11.12 0.09 -15.40
N PRO A 78 -10.13 0.88 -15.85
CA PRO A 78 -8.98 1.44 -15.12
C PRO A 78 -9.40 2.38 -13.99
N CYS A 79 -8.57 2.49 -12.93
CA CYS A 79 -8.81 3.38 -11.80
C CYS A 79 -8.86 4.86 -12.23
N ALA A 80 -9.43 5.71 -11.39
CA ALA A 80 -9.56 7.15 -11.66
C ALA A 80 -8.22 7.81 -12.04
N ILE A 81 -7.11 7.40 -11.41
CA ILE A 81 -5.76 7.90 -11.73
C ILE A 81 -5.33 7.50 -13.16
N CYS A 82 -5.54 6.25 -13.55
CA CYS A 82 -5.17 5.77 -14.88
C CYS A 82 -6.07 6.33 -15.99
N ALA A 83 -7.33 6.60 -15.68
CA ALA A 83 -8.32 7.13 -16.61
C ALA A 83 -8.21 8.66 -16.81
N ASP A 84 -7.57 9.39 -15.88
CA ASP A 84 -7.47 10.85 -15.96
C ASP A 84 -6.63 11.30 -17.17
N PRO A 85 -7.24 11.99 -18.16
CA PRO A 85 -6.54 12.45 -19.36
C PRO A 85 -5.55 13.60 -19.10
N LYS A 86 -5.64 14.23 -17.93
CA LYS A 86 -4.76 15.37 -17.56
C LYS A 86 -3.40 14.89 -17.03
N ARG A 87 -3.23 13.58 -16.81
CA ARG A 87 -1.98 13.01 -16.32
C ARG A 87 -0.96 12.83 -17.43
N ASP A 88 0.27 13.17 -17.11
CA ASP A 88 1.41 12.93 -18.01
C ASP A 88 1.64 11.42 -18.18
N ARG A 89 1.45 10.95 -19.39
CA ARG A 89 1.59 9.54 -19.76
C ARG A 89 3.03 9.12 -19.96
N SER A 90 3.94 10.08 -20.09
CA SER A 90 5.37 9.84 -20.29
C SER A 90 6.12 9.57 -18.98
N MET A 91 5.52 9.87 -17.82
CA MET A 91 6.11 9.71 -16.49
C MET A 91 5.41 8.60 -15.70
N LEU A 92 6.20 7.64 -15.20
CA LEU A 92 5.70 6.50 -14.44
C LEU A 92 6.41 6.41 -13.08
N CYS A 93 5.65 6.53 -11.99
CA CYS A 93 6.15 6.37 -10.63
C CYS A 93 5.86 4.95 -10.12
N ILE A 94 6.89 4.27 -9.69
CA ILE A 94 6.84 2.89 -9.19
C ILE A 94 6.85 2.93 -7.68
N VAL A 95 5.86 2.31 -7.05
CA VAL A 95 5.72 2.21 -5.59
C VAL A 95 5.56 0.75 -5.17
N GLU A 96 5.89 0.45 -3.94
CA GLU A 96 5.82 -0.92 -3.41
C GLU A 96 4.38 -1.34 -3.15
N ASP A 97 3.58 -0.45 -2.52
CA ASP A 97 2.21 -0.75 -2.11
C ASP A 97 1.25 0.39 -2.47
N VAL A 98 -0.05 0.11 -2.38
CA VAL A 98 -1.12 1.09 -2.60
C VAL A 98 -1.07 2.24 -1.59
N ALA A 99 -0.64 1.96 -0.36
CA ALA A 99 -0.48 2.99 0.68
C ALA A 99 0.55 4.05 0.28
N ASP A 100 1.65 3.64 -0.36
CA ASP A 100 2.68 4.55 -0.87
C ASP A 100 2.13 5.41 -2.01
N LEU A 101 1.36 4.79 -2.94
CA LEU A 101 0.69 5.53 -4.00
C LEU A 101 -0.23 6.62 -3.42
N TRP A 102 -1.06 6.27 -2.44
CA TRP A 102 -1.96 7.24 -1.81
C TRP A 102 -1.20 8.34 -1.05
N ALA A 103 -0.07 8.00 -0.44
CA ALA A 103 0.79 9.00 0.20
C ALA A 103 1.36 9.99 -0.83
N MET A 104 1.84 9.50 -1.97
CA MET A 104 2.34 10.34 -3.07
C MET A 104 1.23 11.22 -3.67
N GLU A 105 0.05 10.65 -3.94
CA GLU A 105 -1.10 11.38 -4.48
C GLU A 105 -1.57 12.52 -3.58
N ARG A 106 -1.59 12.27 -2.27
CA ARG A 106 -1.99 13.29 -1.27
C ARG A 106 -1.13 14.54 -1.33
N THR A 107 0.12 14.45 -1.79
CA THR A 107 1.00 15.62 -1.94
C THR A 107 0.57 16.55 -3.08
N GLY A 108 -0.11 16.03 -4.10
CA GLY A 108 -0.45 16.75 -5.32
C GLY A 108 0.74 17.14 -6.19
N ALA A 109 1.95 16.75 -5.83
CA ALA A 109 3.18 17.15 -6.51
C ALA A 109 3.46 16.37 -7.79
N PHE A 110 2.99 15.11 -7.88
CA PHE A 110 3.22 14.25 -9.04
C PHE A 110 2.00 14.24 -9.97
N ARG A 111 2.23 14.46 -11.26
CA ARG A 111 1.20 14.50 -12.28
C ARG A 111 1.27 13.36 -13.30
N GLY A 112 2.20 12.45 -13.12
CA GLY A 112 2.33 11.25 -13.95
C GLY A 112 1.39 10.12 -13.52
N ARG A 113 1.68 8.91 -13.99
CA ARG A 113 0.98 7.69 -13.66
C ARG A 113 1.77 6.85 -12.67
N TYR A 114 1.10 5.85 -12.07
CA TYR A 114 1.72 4.96 -11.10
C TYR A 114 1.75 3.52 -11.58
N HIS A 115 2.62 2.74 -10.94
CA HIS A 115 2.61 1.29 -10.99
C HIS A 115 2.93 0.75 -9.59
N VAL A 116 2.01 -0.03 -9.03
CA VAL A 116 2.14 -0.67 -7.73
C VAL A 116 2.73 -2.06 -7.94
N LEU A 117 3.83 -2.37 -7.27
CA LEU A 117 4.53 -3.66 -7.37
C LEU A 117 3.78 -4.77 -6.64
N GLY A 118 3.13 -4.44 -5.51
CA GLY A 118 2.50 -5.40 -4.61
C GLY A 118 3.43 -5.94 -3.53
N GLY A 119 4.61 -5.35 -3.37
CA GLY A 119 5.62 -5.70 -2.37
C GLY A 119 7.04 -5.37 -2.82
N VAL A 120 8.00 -6.02 -2.22
CA VAL A 120 9.44 -5.92 -2.49
C VAL A 120 10.06 -7.30 -2.68
N LEU A 121 11.19 -7.39 -3.35
CA LEU A 121 12.01 -8.61 -3.41
C LEU A 121 12.52 -8.94 -2.00
N SER A 122 12.26 -10.15 -1.54
CA SER A 122 12.70 -10.61 -0.21
C SER A 122 13.14 -12.07 -0.30
N ALA A 123 14.42 -12.32 -0.17
CA ALA A 123 14.95 -13.67 -0.12
C ALA A 123 14.52 -14.40 1.17
N LEU A 124 14.34 -13.65 2.27
CA LEU A 124 13.93 -14.21 3.57
C LEU A 124 12.46 -14.68 3.53
N ASP A 125 11.60 -13.92 2.86
CA ASP A 125 10.17 -14.23 2.74
C ASP A 125 9.87 -15.07 1.48
N GLY A 126 10.89 -15.38 0.67
CA GLY A 126 10.75 -16.12 -0.57
C GLY A 126 10.02 -15.36 -1.69
N VAL A 127 9.99 -14.02 -1.64
CA VAL A 127 9.33 -13.18 -2.65
C VAL A 127 10.29 -12.92 -3.79
N GLY A 128 9.99 -13.49 -4.96
CA GLY A 128 10.74 -13.31 -6.20
C GLY A 128 10.10 -12.29 -7.15
N PRO A 129 10.77 -12.04 -8.30
CA PRO A 129 10.26 -11.09 -9.28
C PRO A 129 8.89 -11.46 -9.88
N ASP A 130 8.58 -12.75 -9.96
CA ASP A 130 7.33 -13.25 -10.53
C ASP A 130 6.15 -13.14 -9.56
N ASP A 131 6.43 -13.01 -8.25
CA ASP A 131 5.43 -12.75 -7.22
C ASP A 131 4.98 -11.29 -7.19
N LEU A 132 5.77 -10.42 -7.82
CA LEU A 132 5.52 -8.98 -7.94
C LEU A 132 5.04 -8.62 -9.35
N ARG A 133 4.48 -7.44 -9.49
CA ARG A 133 4.02 -6.93 -10.80
C ARG A 133 5.17 -6.39 -11.69
N ILE A 134 6.41 -6.84 -11.47
CA ILE A 134 7.60 -6.42 -12.24
C ILE A 134 7.52 -6.85 -13.72
N PRO A 135 7.13 -8.08 -14.09
CA PRO A 135 6.98 -8.45 -15.50
C PRO A 135 6.01 -7.51 -16.23
N LYS A 136 4.88 -7.20 -15.60
CA LYS A 136 3.86 -6.29 -16.15
C LYS A 136 4.37 -4.84 -16.27
N LEU A 137 5.22 -4.39 -15.33
CA LEU A 137 5.89 -3.09 -15.42
C LEU A 137 6.78 -3.03 -16.67
N VAL A 138 7.60 -4.05 -16.90
CA VAL A 138 8.51 -4.11 -18.06
C VAL A 138 7.73 -4.11 -19.38
N GLU A 139 6.66 -4.89 -19.47
CA GLU A 139 5.75 -4.90 -20.62
C GLU A 139 5.15 -3.51 -20.85
N ARG A 140 4.68 -2.88 -19.79
CA ARG A 140 4.07 -1.56 -19.84
C ARG A 140 5.04 -0.49 -20.32
N VAL A 141 6.28 -0.47 -19.80
CA VAL A 141 7.30 0.50 -20.22
C VAL A 141 7.67 0.33 -21.70
N ARG A 142 7.65 -0.92 -22.20
CA ARG A 142 7.92 -1.20 -23.63
C ARG A 142 6.74 -0.84 -24.54
N ALA A 143 5.52 -0.99 -24.06
CA ALA A 143 4.31 -0.76 -24.84
C ALA A 143 3.86 0.72 -24.86
N GLU A 144 4.12 1.45 -23.78
CA GLU A 144 3.76 2.85 -23.64
C GLU A 144 4.99 3.74 -23.93
N THR A 145 4.75 4.99 -24.36
CA THR A 145 5.81 5.98 -24.59
C THR A 145 6.26 6.59 -23.25
N ILE A 146 6.92 5.79 -22.41
CA ILE A 146 7.46 6.23 -21.12
C ILE A 146 8.85 6.81 -21.32
N THR A 147 9.07 8.06 -20.92
CA THR A 147 10.37 8.73 -20.97
C THR A 147 11.10 8.72 -19.65
N GLU A 148 10.36 8.65 -18.52
CA GLU A 148 10.93 8.57 -17.18
C GLU A 148 10.18 7.58 -16.30
N VAL A 149 10.95 6.71 -15.64
CA VAL A 149 10.48 5.80 -14.59
C VAL A 149 11.12 6.23 -13.27
N ILE A 150 10.26 6.67 -12.32
CA ILE A 150 10.67 7.10 -10.99
C ILE A 150 10.51 5.91 -10.04
N LEU A 151 11.61 5.41 -9.49
CA LEU A 151 11.62 4.32 -8.51
C LEU A 151 11.40 4.93 -7.12
N ALA A 152 10.16 4.90 -6.65
CA ALA A 152 9.74 5.42 -5.34
C ALA A 152 9.54 4.27 -4.34
N THR A 153 10.54 3.40 -4.24
CA THR A 153 10.62 2.34 -3.24
C THR A 153 11.05 2.92 -1.89
N ASN A 154 10.72 2.21 -0.81
CA ASN A 154 11.15 2.60 0.52
C ASN A 154 12.68 2.54 0.67
N SER A 155 13.24 3.34 1.58
CA SER A 155 14.69 3.38 1.83
C SER A 155 15.14 2.24 2.75
N THR A 156 14.70 1.01 2.43
CA THR A 156 15.10 -0.25 3.06
C THR A 156 16.08 -1.01 2.17
N VAL A 157 16.72 -2.04 2.69
CA VAL A 157 17.63 -2.91 1.91
C VAL A 157 16.85 -3.59 0.77
N GLU A 158 15.67 -4.11 1.08
CA GLU A 158 14.79 -4.77 0.12
C GLU A 158 14.29 -3.78 -0.94
N GLY A 159 13.89 -2.56 -0.52
CA GLY A 159 13.47 -1.50 -1.43
C GLY A 159 14.58 -1.08 -2.40
N HIS A 160 15.81 -0.91 -1.91
CA HIS A 160 16.97 -0.63 -2.77
C HIS A 160 17.29 -1.78 -3.71
N THR A 161 17.26 -3.03 -3.22
CA THR A 161 17.48 -4.23 -4.04
C THR A 161 16.44 -4.32 -5.16
N THR A 162 15.18 -4.07 -4.82
CA THR A 162 14.05 -4.06 -5.76
C THR A 162 14.22 -2.97 -6.82
N ALA A 163 14.59 -1.75 -6.40
CA ALA A 163 14.85 -0.64 -7.31
C ALA A 163 16.00 -0.96 -8.29
N HIS A 164 17.09 -1.53 -7.77
CA HIS A 164 18.24 -1.92 -8.60
C HIS A 164 17.85 -2.97 -9.63
N TYR A 165 17.18 -4.03 -9.21
CA TYR A 165 16.68 -5.08 -10.10
C TYR A 165 15.77 -4.52 -11.21
N ILE A 166 14.83 -3.63 -10.87
CA ILE A 166 13.94 -2.98 -11.85
C ILE A 166 14.78 -2.14 -12.82
N GLY A 167 15.75 -1.36 -12.31
CA GLY A 167 16.66 -0.58 -13.15
C GLY A 167 17.39 -1.42 -14.19
N GLU A 168 17.93 -2.59 -13.80
CA GLU A 168 18.57 -3.54 -14.71
C GLU A 168 17.59 -4.10 -15.76
N ARG A 169 16.35 -4.45 -15.35
CA ARG A 169 15.30 -4.98 -16.24
C ARG A 169 14.80 -3.94 -17.26
N LEU A 170 14.90 -2.66 -16.91
CA LEU A 170 14.53 -1.54 -17.78
C LEU A 170 15.72 -0.99 -18.59
N ALA A 171 16.93 -1.50 -18.38
CA ALA A 171 18.09 -1.15 -19.19
C ALA A 171 17.79 -1.39 -20.68
N GLY A 172 18.06 -0.37 -21.52
CA GLY A 172 17.80 -0.43 -22.96
C GLY A 172 16.34 -0.18 -23.37
N SER A 173 15.42 0.12 -22.45
CA SER A 173 14.04 0.50 -22.78
C SER A 173 13.91 1.90 -23.40
N GLY A 174 14.95 2.73 -23.28
CA GLY A 174 14.92 4.15 -23.67
C GLY A 174 14.36 5.08 -22.60
N ALA A 175 13.69 4.58 -21.55
CA ALA A 175 13.23 5.38 -20.45
C ALA A 175 14.38 5.68 -19.46
N LYS A 176 14.47 6.92 -19.00
CA LYS A 176 15.36 7.30 -17.90
C LYS A 176 14.82 6.76 -16.60
N THR A 177 15.67 6.10 -15.80
CA THR A 177 15.32 5.72 -14.42
C THR A 177 15.87 6.73 -13.44
N SER A 178 15.04 7.14 -12.48
CA SER A 178 15.38 8.05 -11.38
C SER A 178 14.84 7.50 -10.05
N GLY A 179 15.40 7.93 -8.94
CA GLY A 179 14.93 7.57 -7.59
C GLY A 179 14.49 8.82 -6.83
N LEU A 180 13.77 8.62 -5.72
CA LEU A 180 13.46 9.72 -4.81
C LEU A 180 14.75 10.25 -4.17
N ALA A 181 14.81 11.58 -3.97
CA ALA A 181 15.93 12.19 -3.27
C ALA A 181 15.95 11.75 -1.80
N GLN A 182 17.14 11.42 -1.32
CA GLN A 182 17.41 11.12 0.08
C GLN A 182 18.07 12.34 0.75
N GLY A 183 17.75 12.60 2.01
CA GLY A 183 18.39 13.71 2.72
C GLY A 183 17.67 14.13 3.99
N VAL A 184 18.08 15.30 4.51
CA VAL A 184 17.50 15.91 5.70
C VAL A 184 16.05 16.28 5.41
N PRO A 185 15.09 15.82 6.25
CA PRO A 185 13.68 16.18 6.07
C PRO A 185 13.47 17.68 6.33
N VAL A 186 12.51 18.28 5.62
CA VAL A 186 12.15 19.69 5.81
C VAL A 186 11.65 19.90 7.23
N GLY A 187 12.25 20.86 7.93
CA GLY A 187 11.98 21.14 9.36
C GLY A 187 12.72 20.22 10.34
N GLY A 188 13.58 19.31 9.84
CA GLY A 188 14.44 18.49 10.71
C GLY A 188 15.69 19.22 11.13
N GLU A 189 16.06 19.09 12.41
CA GLU A 189 17.32 19.55 12.96
C GLU A 189 18.35 18.41 12.86
N LEU A 190 19.61 18.75 12.49
CA LEU A 190 20.66 17.74 12.25
C LEU A 190 20.97 16.90 13.48
N ASP A 191 20.83 17.49 14.66
CA ASP A 191 21.10 16.86 15.95
C ASP A 191 20.19 15.68 16.29
N TYR A 192 18.98 15.65 15.69
CA TYR A 192 17.99 14.58 15.90
C TYR A 192 17.97 13.51 14.79
N LEU A 193 18.90 13.60 13.83
CA LEU A 193 18.96 12.65 12.73
C LEU A 193 19.98 11.54 13.01
N ASP A 194 19.67 10.34 12.56
CA ASP A 194 20.61 9.23 12.64
C ASP A 194 21.77 9.37 11.64
N ASP A 195 22.88 8.69 11.95
CA ASP A 195 24.11 8.75 11.18
C ASP A 195 23.92 8.29 9.72
N GLY A 196 22.99 7.37 9.47
CA GLY A 196 22.66 6.87 8.14
C GLY A 196 22.03 7.97 7.28
N THR A 197 21.03 8.65 7.82
CA THR A 197 20.36 9.80 7.18
C THR A 197 21.34 10.93 6.89
N LEU A 198 22.19 11.30 7.86
CA LEU A 198 23.22 12.34 7.68
C LEU A 198 24.23 11.94 6.61
N SER A 199 24.68 10.69 6.61
CA SER A 199 25.62 10.18 5.62
C SER A 199 25.02 10.19 4.21
N ALA A 200 23.74 9.79 4.06
CA ALA A 200 23.03 9.84 2.79
C ALA A 200 22.87 11.27 2.27
N ALA A 201 22.51 12.21 3.16
CA ALA A 201 22.38 13.62 2.82
C ALA A 201 23.71 14.24 2.34
N LEU A 202 24.82 13.92 3.01
CA LEU A 202 26.17 14.37 2.62
C LEU A 202 26.57 13.80 1.25
N LYS A 203 26.26 12.53 0.96
CA LYS A 203 26.59 11.88 -0.33
C LYS A 203 25.75 12.46 -1.48
N SER A 204 24.49 12.79 -1.22
CA SER A 204 23.55 13.34 -2.20
C SER A 204 23.46 14.85 -2.23
N ARG A 205 24.39 15.57 -1.59
CA ARG A 205 24.43 17.02 -1.56
C ARG A 205 24.46 17.63 -2.95
N ARG A 206 23.75 18.75 -3.12
CA ARG A 206 23.65 19.49 -4.38
C ARG A 206 24.30 20.86 -4.23
N PRO A 207 24.83 21.45 -5.33
CA PRO A 207 25.19 22.88 -5.34
C PRO A 207 23.96 23.71 -5.03
N LEU A 208 24.17 24.86 -4.35
CA LEU A 208 23.12 25.86 -4.09
C LEU A 208 22.92 26.75 -5.31
#